data_bd0bb3b55204fafc7bdf291bcacf459d
#
_entry.id   bd0bb3b55204fafc7bdf291bcacf459d
#
_cell.length_a   1.000
_cell.length_b   1.000
_cell.length_c   1.000
_cell.angle_alpha   90.00
_cell.angle_beta   90.00
_cell.angle_gamma   90.00
#
_symmetry.space_group_name_H-M   'P 1'
#
loop_
_entity.id
_entity.type
_entity.pdbx_description
1 polymer ?
#
loop_
_entity_poly.entity_id
_entity_poly.type
_entity_poly.pdbx_seq_one_letter_code
_entity_poly.pdbx_strand_id
1 'polypeptide(L)'
;MTNLPKFSTALLHPRYWLTWLGIGVLWLVVQLPYPVIYRLGCGLGKLALRFMKRRAKIVHRNLELCFPEMSEQERRKMVVKNFESVGMGLMETGMAWFWPDRRIARWTEVIGMEHIRDVQAQKRGILLVGIHFLTLELGARQFGIQEPGIGVYRPNDNPLIDWLQTWGRLRSNKSMLDRKDLKGMIKA
;
A
#
# COMPACT_ATOMS: atom_id res chain seq x y z
N MET A 1 19.91 4.56 -12.47
CA MET A 1 20.21 4.44 -11.03
C MET A 1 19.05 5.01 -10.25
N THR A 2 18.34 4.22 -9.48
CA THR A 2 17.25 4.68 -8.61
C THR A 2 17.83 5.55 -7.50
N ASN A 3 17.49 6.84 -7.47
CA ASN A 3 17.90 7.72 -6.38
C ASN A 3 17.09 7.41 -5.12
N LEU A 4 17.55 6.43 -4.34
CA LEU A 4 16.95 6.14 -3.02
C LEU A 4 17.00 7.40 -2.14
N PRO A 5 15.96 7.66 -1.33
CA PRO A 5 15.95 8.81 -0.44
C PRO A 5 17.07 8.69 0.59
N LYS A 6 17.87 9.75 0.72
CA LYS A 6 18.99 9.78 1.67
C LYS A 6 18.43 9.71 3.10
N PHE A 7 19.01 8.81 3.90
CA PHE A 7 18.72 8.78 5.33
C PHE A 7 19.28 10.03 6.01
N SER A 8 18.45 10.70 6.80
CA SER A 8 18.87 11.84 7.62
C SER A 8 18.91 11.45 9.08
N THR A 9 19.97 11.82 9.81
CA THR A 9 20.09 11.62 11.26
C THR A 9 18.98 12.33 12.05
N ALA A 10 18.34 13.36 11.48
CA ALA A 10 17.16 14.00 12.05
C ALA A 10 15.98 13.02 12.25
N LEU A 11 15.93 11.93 11.50
CA LEU A 11 14.91 10.88 11.66
C LEU A 11 15.12 10.00 12.92
N LEU A 12 16.28 10.12 13.58
CA LEU A 12 16.57 9.45 14.87
C LEU A 12 16.11 10.24 16.08
N HIS A 13 15.59 11.46 15.87
CA HIS A 13 15.11 12.31 16.95
C HIS A 13 14.03 11.60 17.80
N PRO A 14 14.01 11.74 19.15
CA PRO A 14 13.09 11.05 20.07
C PRO A 14 11.61 11.11 19.67
N ARG A 15 11.17 12.20 19.03
CA ARG A 15 9.79 12.34 18.52
C ARG A 15 9.37 11.23 17.57
N TYR A 16 10.31 10.50 16.94
CA TYR A 16 10.04 9.41 16.00
C TYR A 16 10.21 8.01 16.60
N TRP A 17 10.63 7.89 17.86
CA TRP A 17 10.92 6.58 18.45
C TRP A 17 9.70 5.66 18.49
N LEU A 18 8.52 6.21 18.78
CA LEU A 18 7.28 5.41 18.71
C LEU A 18 6.97 4.96 17.28
N THR A 19 7.26 5.80 16.29
CA THR A 19 7.12 5.44 14.87
C THR A 19 8.12 4.35 14.50
N TRP A 20 9.38 4.46 14.93
CA TRP A 20 10.40 3.43 14.75
C TRP A 20 10.00 2.10 15.38
N LEU A 21 9.46 2.13 16.60
CA LEU A 21 8.95 0.94 17.28
C LEU A 21 7.84 0.28 16.44
N GLY A 22 6.88 1.06 15.95
CA GLY A 22 5.80 0.57 15.09
C GLY A 22 6.32 -0.03 13.79
N ILE A 23 7.30 0.60 13.15
CA ILE A 23 7.98 0.07 11.94
C ILE A 23 8.70 -1.24 12.26
N GLY A 24 9.42 -1.33 13.37
CA GLY A 24 10.12 -2.53 13.81
C GLY A 24 9.16 -3.70 14.09
N VAL A 25 8.04 -3.42 14.76
CA VAL A 25 6.98 -4.43 15.00
C VAL A 25 6.38 -4.89 13.67
N LEU A 26 6.05 -3.97 12.77
CA LEU A 26 5.53 -4.32 11.45
C LEU A 26 6.53 -5.17 10.66
N TRP A 27 7.82 -4.79 10.67
CA TRP A 27 8.88 -5.56 10.03
C TRP A 27 8.97 -6.98 10.57
N LEU A 28 8.92 -7.17 11.91
CA LEU A 28 8.93 -8.50 12.53
C LEU A 28 7.69 -9.32 12.14
N VAL A 29 6.50 -8.73 12.22
CA VAL A 29 5.24 -9.41 11.93
C VAL A 29 5.19 -9.91 10.49
N VAL A 30 5.65 -9.10 9.52
CA VAL A 30 5.61 -9.53 8.12
C VAL A 30 6.67 -10.57 7.75
N GLN A 31 7.60 -10.93 8.66
CA GLN A 31 8.49 -12.07 8.47
C GLN A 31 7.80 -13.42 8.74
N LEU A 32 6.69 -13.43 9.46
CA LEU A 32 5.94 -14.64 9.81
C LEU A 32 5.37 -15.33 8.54
N PRO A 33 4.92 -16.60 8.65
CA PRO A 33 4.16 -17.24 7.58
C PRO A 33 2.88 -16.49 7.26
N TYR A 34 2.50 -16.44 5.98
CA TYR A 34 1.33 -15.67 5.52
C TYR A 34 0.03 -15.94 6.29
N PRO A 35 -0.33 -17.21 6.63
CA PRO A 35 -1.54 -17.46 7.41
C PRO A 35 -1.55 -16.79 8.79
N VAL A 36 -0.37 -16.61 9.39
CA VAL A 36 -0.23 -15.91 10.68
C VAL A 36 -0.39 -14.41 10.48
N ILE A 37 0.27 -13.85 9.46
CA ILE A 37 0.13 -12.43 9.07
C ILE A 37 -1.35 -12.10 8.82
N TYR A 38 -2.04 -12.96 8.07
CA TYR A 38 -3.46 -12.81 7.78
C TYR A 38 -4.32 -12.74 9.04
N ARG A 39 -4.14 -13.68 9.97
CA ARG A 39 -4.88 -13.70 11.23
C ARG A 39 -4.60 -12.47 12.08
N LEU A 40 -3.34 -12.05 12.16
CA LEU A 40 -2.94 -10.84 12.90
C LEU A 40 -3.51 -9.58 12.26
N GLY A 41 -3.47 -9.46 10.93
CA GLY A 41 -4.05 -8.34 10.20
C GLY A 41 -5.56 -8.24 10.40
N CYS A 42 -6.29 -9.34 10.20
CA CYS A 42 -7.73 -9.39 10.46
C CYS A 42 -8.07 -9.09 11.91
N GLY A 43 -7.29 -9.63 12.86
CA GLY A 43 -7.45 -9.36 14.29
C GLY A 43 -7.26 -7.89 14.64
N LEU A 44 -6.22 -7.25 14.08
CA LEU A 44 -5.97 -5.82 14.22
C LEU A 44 -7.12 -4.98 13.65
N GLY A 45 -7.65 -5.36 12.49
CA GLY A 45 -8.81 -4.72 11.90
C GLY A 45 -10.06 -4.80 12.78
N LYS A 46 -10.36 -5.99 13.33
CA LYS A 46 -11.47 -6.16 14.30
C LYS A 46 -11.27 -5.32 15.57
N LEU A 47 -10.03 -5.25 16.06
CA LEU A 47 -9.70 -4.41 17.20
C LEU A 47 -9.91 -2.93 16.87
N ALA A 48 -9.47 -2.47 15.70
CA ALA A 48 -9.68 -1.10 15.23
C ALA A 48 -11.18 -0.76 15.13
N LEU A 49 -12.01 -1.68 14.65
CA LEU A 49 -13.47 -1.50 14.60
C LEU A 49 -14.07 -1.16 15.98
N ARG A 50 -13.53 -1.74 17.06
CA ARG A 50 -14.01 -1.48 18.43
C ARG A 50 -13.77 -0.03 18.87
N PHE A 51 -12.69 0.59 18.42
CA PHE A 51 -12.30 1.96 18.79
C PHE A 51 -12.72 3.01 17.76
N MET A 52 -12.77 2.67 16.48
CA MET A 52 -13.01 3.61 15.39
C MET A 52 -14.50 3.73 15.01
N LYS A 53 -15.38 3.96 15.99
CA LYS A 53 -16.85 4.02 15.83
C LYS A 53 -17.31 4.96 14.71
N ARG A 54 -16.68 6.16 14.60
CA ARG A 54 -17.00 7.13 13.56
C ARG A 54 -16.73 6.56 12.16
N ARG A 55 -15.61 5.88 11.97
CA ARG A 55 -15.26 5.25 10.68
C ARG A 55 -16.22 4.12 10.35
N ALA A 56 -16.58 3.29 11.32
CA ALA A 56 -17.56 2.22 11.14
C ALA A 56 -18.92 2.77 10.65
N LYS A 57 -19.40 3.88 11.23
CA LYS A 57 -20.63 4.55 10.76
C LYS A 57 -20.55 5.03 9.32
N ILE A 58 -19.38 5.56 8.90
CA ILE A 58 -19.16 6.00 7.51
C ILE A 58 -19.22 4.79 6.57
N VAL A 59 -18.52 3.69 6.89
CA VAL A 59 -18.55 2.46 6.07
C VAL A 59 -19.98 1.93 5.97
N HIS A 60 -20.71 1.86 7.09
CA HIS A 60 -22.10 1.41 7.10
C HIS A 60 -22.97 2.29 6.20
N ARG A 61 -22.87 3.62 6.31
CA ARG A 61 -23.61 4.56 5.46
C ARG A 61 -23.30 4.43 3.99
N ASN A 62 -22.03 4.24 3.64
CA ASN A 62 -21.63 3.99 2.25
C ASN A 62 -22.26 2.71 1.70
N LEU A 63 -22.31 1.63 2.50
CA LEU A 63 -22.97 0.39 2.12
C LEU A 63 -24.48 0.56 1.91
N GLU A 64 -25.14 1.35 2.76
CA GLU A 64 -26.58 1.68 2.58
C GLU A 64 -26.84 2.40 1.25
N LEU A 65 -25.94 3.32 0.88
CA LEU A 65 -26.10 4.13 -0.33
C LEU A 65 -25.78 3.34 -1.60
N CYS A 66 -24.74 2.51 -1.55
CA CYS A 66 -24.26 1.77 -2.72
C CYS A 66 -25.00 0.44 -2.95
N PHE A 67 -25.56 -0.15 -1.87
CA PHE A 67 -26.23 -1.45 -1.88
C PHE A 67 -27.52 -1.38 -1.06
N PRO A 68 -28.54 -0.64 -1.54
CA PRO A 68 -29.78 -0.42 -0.82
C PRO A 68 -30.55 -1.72 -0.54
N GLU A 69 -30.42 -2.73 -1.41
CA GLU A 69 -31.04 -4.05 -1.30
C GLU A 69 -30.39 -4.95 -0.23
N MET A 70 -29.18 -4.59 0.24
CA MET A 70 -28.47 -5.38 1.24
C MET A 70 -29.17 -5.27 2.60
N SER A 71 -29.43 -6.40 3.23
CA SER A 71 -30.01 -6.45 4.58
C SER A 71 -29.08 -5.82 5.62
N GLU A 72 -29.67 -5.37 6.73
CA GLU A 72 -28.91 -4.78 7.84
C GLU A 72 -27.88 -5.77 8.42
N GLN A 73 -28.22 -7.06 8.46
CA GLN A 73 -27.30 -8.09 8.95
C GLN A 73 -26.10 -8.27 8.01
N GLU A 74 -26.31 -8.24 6.71
CA GLU A 74 -25.24 -8.33 5.70
C GLU A 74 -24.34 -7.09 5.75
N ARG A 75 -24.93 -5.88 5.86
CA ARG A 75 -24.17 -4.63 6.04
C ARG A 75 -23.25 -4.68 7.24
N ARG A 76 -23.74 -5.15 8.40
CA ARG A 76 -22.90 -5.31 9.60
C ARG A 76 -21.75 -6.29 9.38
N LYS A 77 -22.00 -7.42 8.73
CA LYS A 77 -20.94 -8.39 8.35
C LYS A 77 -19.92 -7.76 7.42
N MET A 78 -20.39 -6.98 6.44
CA MET A 78 -19.51 -6.29 5.47
C MET A 78 -18.67 -5.21 6.13
N VAL A 79 -19.19 -4.46 7.11
CA VAL A 79 -18.40 -3.52 7.93
C VAL A 79 -17.25 -4.24 8.63
N VAL A 80 -17.52 -5.42 9.24
CA VAL A 80 -16.45 -6.20 9.89
C VAL A 80 -15.40 -6.63 8.87
N LYS A 81 -15.80 -7.17 7.73
CA LYS A 81 -14.88 -7.58 6.65
C LYS A 81 -14.06 -6.41 6.12
N ASN A 82 -14.67 -5.23 5.97
CA ASN A 82 -13.95 -4.02 5.54
C ASN A 82 -12.84 -3.66 6.54
N PHE A 83 -13.11 -3.72 7.84
CA PHE A 83 -12.09 -3.46 8.85
C PHE A 83 -11.00 -4.55 8.89
N GLU A 84 -11.36 -5.82 8.71
CA GLU A 84 -10.38 -6.90 8.54
C GLU A 84 -9.44 -6.60 7.36
N SER A 85 -10.01 -6.16 6.22
CA SER A 85 -9.24 -5.76 5.04
C SER A 85 -8.35 -4.54 5.31
N VAL A 86 -8.79 -3.55 6.10
CA VAL A 86 -7.96 -2.41 6.52
C VAL A 86 -6.76 -2.91 7.34
N GLY A 87 -6.97 -3.83 8.27
CA GLY A 87 -5.86 -4.43 9.03
C GLY A 87 -4.90 -5.21 8.14
N MET A 88 -5.41 -5.95 7.14
CA MET A 88 -4.58 -6.61 6.13
C MET A 88 -3.83 -5.62 5.26
N GLY A 89 -4.44 -4.52 4.83
CA GLY A 89 -3.78 -3.48 4.04
C GLY A 89 -2.52 -2.92 4.74
N LEU A 90 -2.53 -2.80 6.07
CA LEU A 90 -1.34 -2.44 6.84
C LEU A 90 -0.25 -3.53 6.74
N MET A 91 -0.62 -4.81 6.85
CA MET A 91 0.32 -5.93 6.72
C MET A 91 0.90 -5.98 5.31
N GLU A 92 0.08 -5.84 4.29
CA GLU A 92 0.48 -5.83 2.88
C GLU A 92 1.39 -4.65 2.54
N THR A 93 1.17 -3.50 3.16
CA THR A 93 2.11 -2.37 3.09
C THR A 93 3.49 -2.76 3.62
N GLY A 94 3.55 -3.40 4.79
CA GLY A 94 4.80 -3.91 5.34
C GLY A 94 5.44 -4.98 4.45
N MET A 95 4.65 -5.89 3.89
CA MET A 95 5.13 -6.90 2.94
C MET A 95 5.73 -6.24 1.69
N ALA A 96 5.04 -5.23 1.11
CA ALA A 96 5.51 -4.49 -0.05
C ALA A 96 6.86 -3.79 0.21
N TRP A 97 7.06 -3.24 1.40
CA TRP A 97 8.29 -2.52 1.73
C TRP A 97 9.45 -3.45 2.11
N PHE A 98 9.18 -4.57 2.80
CA PHE A 98 10.24 -5.36 3.45
C PHE A 98 10.51 -6.72 2.78
N TRP A 99 9.54 -7.31 2.08
CA TRP A 99 9.78 -8.61 1.45
C TRP A 99 10.74 -8.50 0.25
N PRO A 100 11.58 -9.52 0.03
CA PRO A 100 12.35 -9.64 -1.21
C PRO A 100 11.42 -10.00 -2.38
N ASP A 101 11.82 -9.61 -3.60
CA ASP A 101 11.03 -9.76 -4.83
C ASP A 101 10.56 -11.20 -5.05
N ARG A 102 11.44 -12.18 -4.83
CA ARG A 102 11.12 -13.62 -4.94
C ARG A 102 10.00 -14.07 -4.01
N ARG A 103 9.88 -13.44 -2.81
CA ARG A 103 8.81 -13.77 -1.87
C ARG A 103 7.49 -13.14 -2.30
N ILE A 104 7.53 -11.93 -2.84
CA ILE A 104 6.35 -11.26 -3.42
C ILE A 104 5.84 -12.07 -4.62
N ALA A 105 6.69 -12.35 -5.61
CA ALA A 105 6.33 -13.12 -6.79
C ALA A 105 5.73 -14.51 -6.51
N ARG A 106 6.08 -15.10 -5.37
CA ARG A 106 5.50 -16.40 -4.95
C ARG A 106 4.03 -16.29 -4.50
N TRP A 107 3.61 -15.12 -4.02
CA TRP A 107 2.29 -14.91 -3.41
C TRP A 107 1.38 -14.02 -4.25
N THR A 108 1.89 -13.49 -5.35
CA THR A 108 1.15 -12.53 -6.19
C THR A 108 1.37 -12.84 -7.66
N GLU A 109 0.37 -12.54 -8.48
CA GLU A 109 0.39 -12.69 -9.94
C GLU A 109 -0.13 -11.40 -10.56
N VAL A 110 0.42 -11.03 -11.72
CA VAL A 110 -0.09 -9.94 -12.56
C VAL A 110 -0.61 -10.55 -13.84
N ILE A 111 -1.91 -10.43 -14.07
CA ILE A 111 -2.59 -10.89 -15.28
C ILE A 111 -2.73 -9.70 -16.22
N GLY A 112 -2.58 -9.90 -17.53
CA GLY A 112 -2.73 -8.86 -18.54
C GLY A 112 -1.44 -8.10 -18.87
N MET A 113 -0.27 -8.60 -18.47
CA MET A 113 1.02 -7.99 -18.82
C MET A 113 1.29 -7.94 -20.32
N GLU A 114 0.64 -8.79 -21.10
CA GLU A 114 0.66 -8.77 -22.57
C GLU A 114 0.20 -7.43 -23.13
N HIS A 115 -0.83 -6.80 -22.55
CA HIS A 115 -1.32 -5.48 -22.99
C HIS A 115 -0.25 -4.39 -22.83
N ILE A 116 0.56 -4.47 -21.77
CA ILE A 116 1.69 -3.54 -21.57
C ILE A 116 2.75 -3.74 -22.65
N ARG A 117 3.12 -5.00 -22.91
CA ARG A 117 4.15 -5.36 -23.90
C ARG A 117 3.74 -4.96 -25.32
N ASP A 118 2.48 -5.13 -25.68
CA ASP A 118 1.93 -4.76 -26.99
C ASP A 118 2.03 -3.25 -27.24
N VAL A 119 1.74 -2.43 -26.22
CA VAL A 119 1.87 -0.97 -26.33
C VAL A 119 3.33 -0.54 -26.41
N GLN A 120 4.20 -1.18 -25.61
CA GLN A 120 5.65 -0.93 -25.63
C GLN A 120 6.29 -1.31 -26.97
N ALA A 121 5.86 -2.43 -27.59
CA ALA A 121 6.32 -2.83 -28.93
C ALA A 121 6.02 -1.76 -29.98
N GLN A 122 4.95 -0.98 -29.79
CA GLN A 122 4.60 0.17 -30.65
C GLN A 122 5.39 1.45 -30.28
N LYS A 123 6.32 1.39 -29.32
CA LYS A 123 7.09 2.55 -28.79
C LYS A 123 6.20 3.66 -28.25
N ARG A 124 5.06 3.32 -27.70
CA ARG A 124 4.12 4.28 -27.10
C ARG A 124 4.28 4.32 -25.58
N GLY A 125 4.05 5.50 -24.99
CA GLY A 125 3.98 5.68 -23.54
C GLY A 125 2.70 5.05 -22.96
N ILE A 126 2.76 4.66 -21.69
CA ILE A 126 1.65 4.04 -20.95
C ILE A 126 1.35 4.89 -19.73
N LEU A 127 0.11 5.32 -19.58
CA LEU A 127 -0.43 5.91 -18.37
C LEU A 127 -1.22 4.84 -17.62
N LEU A 128 -0.71 4.42 -16.46
CA LEU A 128 -1.42 3.50 -15.57
C LEU A 128 -2.30 4.26 -14.61
N VAL A 129 -3.59 3.95 -14.63
CA VAL A 129 -4.56 4.48 -13.66
C VAL A 129 -4.93 3.37 -12.68
N GLY A 130 -4.43 3.46 -11.45
CA GLY A 130 -4.72 2.49 -10.40
C GLY A 130 -5.91 2.91 -9.55
N ILE A 131 -6.81 1.97 -9.24
CA ILE A 131 -7.86 2.17 -8.25
C ILE A 131 -7.27 1.98 -6.85
N HIS A 132 -7.67 2.86 -5.90
CA HIS A 132 -7.17 2.81 -4.52
C HIS A 132 -7.84 1.69 -3.70
N PHE A 133 -7.46 0.44 -3.99
CA PHE A 133 -7.74 -0.67 -3.10
C PHE A 133 -6.78 -0.67 -1.90
N LEU A 134 -7.16 -1.35 -0.82
CA LEU A 134 -6.31 -1.47 0.37
C LEU A 134 -4.98 -2.18 0.08
N THR A 135 -4.94 -3.06 -0.94
CA THR A 135 -3.75 -3.80 -1.39
C THR A 135 -2.85 -2.99 -2.34
N LEU A 136 -3.10 -1.69 -2.52
CA LEU A 136 -2.41 -0.85 -3.51
C LEU A 136 -0.88 -0.94 -3.44
N GLU A 137 -0.30 -0.90 -2.23
CA GLU A 137 1.15 -0.94 -2.06
C GLU A 137 1.75 -2.28 -2.55
N LEU A 138 1.10 -3.40 -2.22
CA LEU A 138 1.56 -4.73 -2.63
C LEU A 138 1.36 -4.94 -4.13
N GLY A 139 0.22 -4.52 -4.68
CA GLY A 139 -0.04 -4.58 -6.11
C GLY A 139 0.92 -3.72 -6.94
N ALA A 140 1.17 -2.49 -6.50
CA ALA A 140 2.15 -1.61 -7.14
C ALA A 140 3.58 -2.17 -7.08
N ARG A 141 3.94 -2.81 -5.96
CA ARG A 141 5.23 -3.49 -5.79
C ARG A 141 5.37 -4.65 -6.75
N GLN A 142 4.37 -5.52 -6.86
CA GLN A 142 4.38 -6.68 -7.76
C GLN A 142 4.42 -6.25 -9.24
N PHE A 143 3.63 -5.26 -9.61
CA PHE A 143 3.67 -4.69 -10.96
C PHE A 143 5.06 -4.13 -11.27
N GLY A 144 5.61 -3.30 -10.38
CA GLY A 144 6.90 -2.67 -10.57
C GLY A 144 8.11 -3.63 -10.60
N ILE A 145 8.00 -4.84 -10.02
CA ILE A 145 9.01 -5.90 -10.18
C ILE A 145 9.11 -6.34 -11.64
N GLN A 146 7.98 -6.41 -12.36
CA GLN A 146 7.94 -6.81 -13.77
C GLN A 146 8.18 -5.63 -14.72
N GLU A 147 7.57 -4.48 -14.42
CA GLU A 147 7.61 -3.29 -15.25
C GLU A 147 7.81 -2.03 -14.37
N PRO A 148 9.06 -1.65 -14.07
CA PRO A 148 9.35 -0.49 -13.26
C PRO A 148 8.83 0.80 -13.88
N GLY A 149 7.93 1.48 -13.19
CA GLY A 149 7.29 2.71 -13.63
C GLY A 149 7.78 3.96 -12.87
N ILE A 150 7.13 5.08 -13.15
CA ILE A 150 7.27 6.34 -12.41
C ILE A 150 5.99 6.58 -11.64
N GLY A 151 6.09 6.66 -10.31
CA GLY A 151 4.93 6.89 -9.45
C GLY A 151 4.79 8.36 -9.09
N VAL A 152 3.57 8.89 -9.18
CA VAL A 152 3.23 10.22 -8.64
C VAL A 152 2.53 10.04 -7.30
N TYR A 153 2.98 10.74 -6.27
CA TYR A 153 2.44 10.56 -4.93
C TYR A 153 2.34 11.87 -4.15
N ARG A 154 1.60 11.84 -3.07
CA ARG A 154 1.61 12.90 -2.05
C ARG A 154 2.59 12.49 -0.96
N PRO A 155 3.60 13.32 -0.63
CA PRO A 155 4.47 13.11 0.54
C PRO A 155 3.66 12.96 1.82
N ASN A 156 4.13 12.09 2.73
CA ASN A 156 3.50 11.88 4.01
C ASN A 156 3.85 13.03 4.98
N ASP A 157 2.90 13.40 5.85
CA ASP A 157 3.10 14.47 6.82
C ASP A 157 4.15 14.09 7.91
N ASN A 158 4.38 12.79 8.15
CA ASN A 158 5.45 12.31 9.01
C ASN A 158 6.69 12.00 8.15
N PRO A 159 7.80 12.75 8.31
CA PRO A 159 9.00 12.59 7.47
C PRO A 159 9.63 11.19 7.53
N LEU A 160 9.51 10.47 8.65
CA LEU A 160 10.02 9.12 8.76
C LEU A 160 9.20 8.13 7.93
N ILE A 161 7.88 8.25 7.99
CA ILE A 161 6.98 7.42 7.16
C ILE A 161 7.18 7.76 5.69
N ASP A 162 7.32 9.04 5.34
CA ASP A 162 7.57 9.47 3.97
C ASP A 162 8.88 8.89 3.41
N TRP A 163 9.95 8.96 4.20
CA TRP A 163 11.23 8.36 3.85
C TRP A 163 11.09 6.84 3.62
N LEU A 164 10.46 6.12 4.55
CA LEU A 164 10.29 4.67 4.46
C LEU A 164 9.41 4.26 3.28
N GLN A 165 8.30 4.95 3.07
CA GLN A 165 7.39 4.72 1.96
C GLN A 165 8.08 4.93 0.61
N THR A 166 8.81 6.04 0.48
CA THR A 166 9.58 6.35 -0.74
C THR A 166 10.67 5.31 -0.97
N TRP A 167 11.41 4.93 0.07
CA TRP A 167 12.40 3.86 0.01
C TRP A 167 11.78 2.54 -0.43
N GLY A 168 10.66 2.14 0.17
CA GLY A 168 9.96 0.90 -0.16
C GLY A 168 9.48 0.86 -1.62
N ARG A 169 8.90 1.96 -2.10
CA ARG A 169 8.40 2.10 -3.48
C ARG A 169 9.51 2.11 -4.52
N LEU A 170 10.63 2.76 -4.23
CA LEU A 170 11.79 2.82 -5.14
C LEU A 170 12.52 1.48 -5.30
N ARG A 171 12.18 0.47 -4.52
CA ARG A 171 12.70 -0.89 -4.72
C ARG A 171 12.19 -1.56 -6.01
N SER A 172 11.07 -1.07 -6.57
CA SER A 172 10.48 -1.59 -7.81
C SER A 172 10.05 -0.52 -8.81
N ASN A 173 10.27 0.75 -8.51
CA ASN A 173 9.96 1.85 -9.42
C ASN A 173 11.23 2.60 -9.84
N LYS A 174 11.20 3.21 -11.01
CA LYS A 174 12.30 4.05 -11.54
C LYS A 174 12.44 5.32 -10.73
N SER A 175 11.31 5.96 -10.42
CA SER A 175 11.29 7.18 -9.62
C SER A 175 9.93 7.39 -8.95
N MET A 176 9.92 8.23 -7.91
CA MET A 176 8.73 8.73 -7.23
C MET A 176 8.72 10.24 -7.31
N LEU A 177 7.66 10.83 -7.86
CA LEU A 177 7.51 12.27 -8.06
C LEU A 177 6.44 12.81 -7.10
N ASP A 178 6.75 13.94 -6.45
CA ASP A 178 5.74 14.68 -5.71
C ASP A 178 4.67 15.19 -6.69
N ARG A 179 3.40 15.04 -6.32
CA ARG A 179 2.24 15.55 -7.10
C ARG A 179 2.31 17.04 -7.42
N LYS A 180 3.18 17.80 -6.74
CA LYS A 180 3.42 19.23 -7.00
C LYS A 180 4.57 19.48 -7.98
N ASP A 181 5.35 18.46 -8.32
CA ASP A 181 6.46 18.59 -9.27
C ASP A 181 5.97 18.40 -10.71
N LEU A 182 5.27 19.42 -11.21
CA LEU A 182 4.78 19.44 -12.59
C LEU A 182 5.91 19.34 -13.63
N LYS A 183 7.08 19.95 -13.33
CA LYS A 183 8.24 19.89 -14.24
C LYS A 183 8.81 18.48 -14.32
N GLY A 184 8.90 17.79 -13.20
CA GLY A 184 9.29 16.37 -13.15
C GLY A 184 8.32 15.49 -13.91
N MET A 185 7.01 15.71 -13.76
CA MET A 185 5.98 14.93 -14.46
C MET A 185 6.01 15.11 -15.99
N ILE A 186 6.31 16.33 -16.48
CA ILE A 186 6.42 16.59 -17.94
C ILE A 186 7.68 15.93 -18.53
N LYS A 187 8.75 15.76 -17.75
CA LYS A 187 10.01 15.15 -18.18
C LYS A 187 10.01 13.62 -18.06
N ALA A 188 9.07 13.06 -17.32
CA ALA A 188 8.95 11.63 -17.04
C ALA A 188 8.37 10.85 -18.21
#